data_3e521b4ba0009a06c3b57fda19ba7216
#
_entry.id   3e521b4ba0009a06c3b57fda19ba7216
#
_cell.length_a   1.000
_cell.length_b   1.000
_cell.length_c   1.000
_cell.angle_alpha   90.00
_cell.angle_beta   90.00
_cell.angle_gamma   90.00
#
_symmetry.space_group_name_H-M   'P 1'
#
loop_
_entity.id
_entity.type
_entity.pdbx_description
1 polymer ?
#
loop_
_entity_poly.entity_id
_entity_poly.type
_entity_poly.pdbx_seq_one_letter_code
_entity_poly.pdbx_strand_id
1 'polypeptide(L)'
;MINRHTHAICKTTFFLLLLFFLTGLGEYGVIASPSSDKALLQRARSCANYLYKSPAKKKYRHNWDRCIKRYERIYKASAGSDEAAYAMFEAGKLWTNLYRYSSRKSDLEMALCLYREVVDKYKEHNIADNAQYRIGEILYKYKKDFKQAYVELLKVEIKYPHGDARSKSSKVMAELETILEKAKTAYVEKKPLESRRQCLVHDIRHWSTPTYTRVVVDIDNPVAYKKRLLKRDLKLKKPSRLFVDIYNAWISKDIESSIPIKDGLLRRARAAQYNRKTVRVVLDIDNMEDFKIFHLYDPFRIVIDVQGKAEEIETSGKRVPEKPAEEQDIYLNNEKEMSLAKQLGLGVRSIVIDPGHGGKDPGAIGPNGLREKDVVFKLSKLLAHKIREDLRCETVLTRTDDTFLPLERRTAIANMEKADLFISLHTNAHKYRSAQGIETYFLNVALDEHSMNLAAKENATSKKNISDLQVILNDLMLNTKIFESRSLAKFVQQGLLRELRQGYKKVRDRGVRQAPFYVLIGAKMPAILVEIGYITNSIENNRLGSDEYLGRVAAGIVTGIDSYIKDLNLTYKGG
;
A
#
# COMPACT_ATOMS: atom_id res chain seq x y z
N MET A 1 15.15 -9.81 16.53
CA MET A 1 14.85 -10.26 17.90
C MET A 1 14.39 -9.16 18.86
N ILE A 2 14.63 -7.88 18.58
CA ILE A 2 14.34 -6.75 19.53
C ILE A 2 12.85 -6.34 19.54
N ASN A 3 12.07 -6.70 18.51
CA ASN A 3 10.66 -6.26 18.40
C ASN A 3 9.63 -7.14 19.14
N ARG A 4 10.04 -8.30 19.69
CA ARG A 4 9.10 -9.16 20.44
C ARG A 4 8.94 -8.76 21.92
N HIS A 5 9.93 -8.10 22.51
CA HIS A 5 9.89 -7.72 23.94
C HIS A 5 9.09 -6.43 24.21
N THR A 6 9.06 -5.47 23.30
CA THR A 6 8.33 -4.22 23.51
C THR A 6 6.82 -4.37 23.43
N HIS A 7 6.32 -5.27 22.55
CA HIS A 7 4.88 -5.62 22.52
C HIS A 7 4.47 -6.46 23.76
N ALA A 8 5.39 -7.24 24.32
CA ALA A 8 5.15 -8.02 25.52
C ALA A 8 5.03 -7.13 26.78
N ILE A 9 5.85 -6.08 26.90
CA ILE A 9 5.83 -5.18 28.07
C ILE A 9 4.51 -4.40 28.14
N CYS A 10 3.93 -4.00 27.02
CA CYS A 10 2.62 -3.35 27.00
C CYS A 10 1.45 -4.31 27.29
N LYS A 11 1.58 -5.61 26.92
CA LYS A 11 0.56 -6.64 27.18
C LYS A 11 0.71 -7.35 28.53
N THR A 12 1.92 -7.54 29.05
CA THR A 12 2.15 -8.25 30.31
C THR A 12 1.73 -7.43 31.54
N THR A 13 1.79 -6.10 31.49
CA THR A 13 1.22 -5.26 32.56
C THR A 13 -0.31 -5.34 32.63
N PHE A 14 -0.98 -5.75 31.54
CA PHE A 14 -2.44 -5.94 31.49
C PHE A 14 -2.87 -7.32 31.98
N PHE A 15 -2.03 -8.36 31.84
CA PHE A 15 -2.41 -9.75 32.15
C PHE A 15 -2.20 -10.14 33.62
N LEU A 16 -1.28 -9.49 34.33
CA LEU A 16 -1.02 -9.77 35.75
C LEU A 16 -2.05 -9.15 36.72
N LEU A 17 -2.94 -8.26 36.21
CA LEU A 17 -4.04 -7.67 37.00
C LEU A 17 -5.40 -8.38 36.82
N LEU A 18 -5.50 -9.41 35.95
CA LEU A 18 -6.75 -10.14 35.71
C LEU A 18 -6.92 -11.40 36.56
N LEU A 19 -5.92 -11.78 37.37
CA LEU A 19 -5.93 -13.01 38.16
C LEU A 19 -6.31 -12.81 39.65
N PHE A 20 -6.70 -11.59 40.06
CA PHE A 20 -7.05 -11.28 41.45
C PHE A 20 -8.50 -10.86 41.71
N PHE A 21 -9.43 -11.05 40.70
CA PHE A 21 -10.85 -10.72 40.91
C PHE A 21 -11.76 -11.89 40.50
N LEU A 22 -11.70 -12.97 41.27
CA LEU A 22 -12.70 -14.03 41.29
C LEU A 22 -12.96 -14.50 42.69
N THR A 23 -13.39 -13.57 43.60
CA THR A 23 -14.20 -13.93 44.76
C THR A 23 -15.02 -12.71 45.17
N GLY A 24 -16.27 -12.76 44.92
CA GLY A 24 -17.42 -12.33 45.70
C GLY A 24 -17.66 -10.86 46.03
N LEU A 25 -18.89 -10.46 45.61
CA LEU A 25 -19.75 -9.44 46.21
C LEU A 25 -19.70 -7.99 45.67
N GLY A 26 -20.81 -7.62 45.01
CA GLY A 26 -21.37 -6.26 45.05
C GLY A 26 -20.83 -5.27 44.06
N GLU A 27 -21.31 -5.32 42.80
CA GLU A 27 -21.15 -4.24 41.83
C GLU A 27 -21.94 -2.99 42.27
N TYR A 28 -21.22 -1.99 42.75
CA TYR A 28 -21.59 -0.61 42.47
C TYR A 28 -20.55 -0.07 41.49
N GLY A 29 -20.81 -0.19 40.17
CA GLY A 29 -20.10 0.55 39.14
C GLY A 29 -20.32 2.04 39.40
N VAL A 30 -19.33 2.69 40.02
CA VAL A 30 -19.24 4.15 40.06
C VAL A 30 -18.96 4.61 38.63
N ILE A 31 -20.02 4.91 37.89
CA ILE A 31 -19.93 5.72 36.67
C ILE A 31 -19.37 7.06 37.12
N ALA A 32 -18.06 7.27 36.93
CA ALA A 32 -17.40 8.53 37.24
C ALA A 32 -18.14 9.65 36.50
N SER A 33 -18.63 10.64 37.21
CA SER A 33 -19.40 11.73 36.60
C SER A 33 -18.47 12.52 35.64
N PRO A 34 -18.94 12.96 34.47
CA PRO A 34 -18.14 13.71 33.47
C PRO A 34 -17.44 14.96 34.03
N SER A 35 -17.98 15.55 35.12
CA SER A 35 -17.38 16.68 35.83
C SER A 35 -16.10 16.33 36.58
N SER A 36 -15.94 15.06 37.04
CA SER A 36 -14.78 14.56 37.76
C SER A 36 -13.55 14.41 36.84
N ASP A 37 -13.72 13.87 35.65
CA ASP A 37 -12.60 13.59 34.72
C ASP A 37 -12.01 14.87 34.14
N LYS A 38 -12.82 15.88 33.83
CA LYS A 38 -12.35 17.21 33.42
C LYS A 38 -11.52 17.87 34.50
N ALA A 39 -11.94 17.76 35.77
CA ALA A 39 -11.18 18.30 36.90
C ALA A 39 -9.84 17.55 37.09
N LEU A 40 -9.83 16.22 36.94
CA LEU A 40 -8.61 15.42 37.00
C LEU A 40 -7.66 15.77 35.86
N LEU A 41 -8.16 15.93 34.62
CA LEU A 41 -7.40 16.35 33.46
C LEU A 41 -6.78 17.73 33.67
N GLN A 42 -7.52 18.69 34.22
CA GLN A 42 -7.00 20.02 34.57
C GLN A 42 -5.85 19.96 35.59
N ARG A 43 -5.99 19.13 36.64
CA ARG A 43 -4.93 18.92 37.64
C ARG A 43 -3.68 18.28 37.02
N ALA A 44 -3.84 17.32 36.09
CA ALA A 44 -2.74 16.70 35.37
C ALA A 44 -2.03 17.73 34.47
N ARG A 45 -2.78 18.58 33.74
CA ARG A 45 -2.25 19.70 32.93
C ARG A 45 -1.47 20.70 33.78
N SER A 46 -1.99 21.08 34.97
CA SER A 46 -1.28 21.97 35.89
C SER A 46 0.04 21.37 36.35
N CYS A 47 0.10 20.04 36.64
CA CYS A 47 1.35 19.35 36.94
C CYS A 47 2.38 19.45 35.82
N ALA A 48 1.96 19.16 34.57
CA ALA A 48 2.80 19.24 33.40
C ALA A 48 3.31 20.66 33.14
N ASN A 49 2.43 21.66 33.21
CA ASN A 49 2.78 23.06 33.03
C ASN A 49 3.80 23.55 34.07
N TYR A 50 3.60 23.18 35.33
CA TYR A 50 4.55 23.50 36.39
C TYR A 50 5.93 22.84 36.15
N LEU A 51 5.95 21.59 35.70
CA LEU A 51 7.17 20.89 35.32
C LEU A 51 7.87 21.61 34.17
N TYR A 52 7.13 21.98 33.10
CA TYR A 52 7.69 22.65 31.94
C TYR A 52 8.25 24.05 32.24
N LYS A 53 7.74 24.74 33.26
CA LYS A 53 8.25 26.04 33.71
C LYS A 53 9.46 25.93 34.64
N SER A 54 9.82 24.75 35.15
CA SER A 54 10.85 24.54 36.17
C SER A 54 12.09 23.83 35.62
N PRO A 55 13.13 24.51 35.11
CA PRO A 55 14.33 23.88 34.57
C PRO A 55 15.01 22.90 35.53
N ALA A 56 15.08 23.24 36.81
CA ALA A 56 15.66 22.38 37.84
C ALA A 56 14.91 21.06 38.00
N LYS A 57 13.57 21.06 37.96
CA LYS A 57 12.75 19.86 38.15
C LYS A 57 12.78 18.92 36.94
N LYS A 58 12.98 19.43 35.74
CA LYS A 58 13.09 18.62 34.52
C LYS A 58 14.28 17.66 34.53
N LYS A 59 15.32 17.97 35.27
CA LYS A 59 16.52 17.13 35.43
C LYS A 59 16.22 15.80 36.11
N TYR A 60 15.16 15.72 36.92
CA TYR A 60 14.86 14.56 37.74
C TYR A 60 13.65 13.78 37.25
N ARG A 61 13.84 12.52 36.91
CA ARG A 61 12.84 11.61 36.34
C ARG A 61 11.56 11.51 37.18
N HIS A 62 11.68 11.44 38.50
CA HIS A 62 10.52 11.29 39.39
C HIS A 62 9.49 12.42 39.25
N ASN A 63 9.90 13.61 38.82
CA ASN A 63 8.96 14.72 38.55
C ASN A 63 8.14 14.49 37.31
N TRP A 64 8.74 13.89 36.25
CA TRP A 64 8.04 13.47 35.06
C TRP A 64 7.08 12.33 35.36
N ASP A 65 7.55 11.28 36.06
CA ASP A 65 6.76 10.12 36.42
C ASP A 65 5.52 10.51 37.24
N ARG A 66 5.66 11.50 38.14
CA ARG A 66 4.53 12.04 38.92
C ARG A 66 3.44 12.62 38.03
N CYS A 67 3.79 13.41 37.03
CA CYS A 67 2.81 14.00 36.10
C CYS A 67 2.24 12.95 35.14
N ILE A 68 3.07 12.03 34.63
CA ILE A 68 2.65 10.91 33.78
C ILE A 68 1.60 10.04 34.51
N LYS A 69 1.86 9.65 35.77
CA LYS A 69 0.92 8.86 36.57
C LYS A 69 -0.43 9.54 36.76
N ARG A 70 -0.50 10.87 36.77
CA ARG A 70 -1.79 11.58 36.85
C ARG A 70 -2.62 11.38 35.58
N TYR A 71 -2.01 11.48 34.40
CA TYR A 71 -2.68 11.20 33.13
C TYR A 71 -3.01 9.70 33.01
N GLU A 72 -2.13 8.83 33.47
CA GLU A 72 -2.34 7.38 33.46
C GLU A 72 -3.59 6.97 34.23
N ARG A 73 -3.86 7.57 35.40
CA ARG A 73 -5.08 7.30 36.17
C ARG A 73 -6.33 7.64 35.38
N ILE A 74 -6.34 8.73 34.59
CA ILE A 74 -7.47 9.17 33.82
C ILE A 74 -7.78 8.16 32.70
N TYR A 75 -6.81 7.85 31.84
CA TYR A 75 -7.10 6.98 30.71
C TYR A 75 -7.31 5.49 31.08
N LYS A 76 -6.88 5.09 32.31
CA LYS A 76 -7.23 3.77 32.86
C LYS A 76 -8.64 3.72 33.46
N ALA A 77 -9.08 4.78 34.13
CA ALA A 77 -10.38 4.81 34.79
C ALA A 77 -11.53 5.06 33.82
N SER A 78 -11.33 5.88 32.80
CA SER A 78 -12.37 6.37 31.90
C SER A 78 -12.10 5.97 30.45
N ALA A 79 -11.69 4.72 30.23
CA ALA A 79 -11.37 4.20 28.90
C ALA A 79 -12.56 4.43 27.92
N GLY A 80 -12.29 5.03 26.76
CA GLY A 80 -13.29 5.36 25.75
C GLY A 80 -13.80 6.80 25.80
N SER A 81 -13.50 7.58 26.86
CA SER A 81 -13.87 8.99 26.95
C SER A 81 -12.91 9.91 26.17
N ASP A 82 -13.40 11.11 25.82
CA ASP A 82 -12.57 12.16 25.22
C ASP A 82 -11.42 12.57 26.15
N GLU A 83 -11.68 12.63 27.45
CA GLU A 83 -10.67 12.93 28.48
C GLU A 83 -9.55 11.87 28.50
N ALA A 84 -9.89 10.59 28.28
CA ALA A 84 -8.92 9.52 28.19
C ALA A 84 -8.03 9.66 26.94
N ALA A 85 -8.61 10.01 25.77
CA ALA A 85 -7.85 10.28 24.56
C ALA A 85 -6.84 11.41 24.75
N TYR A 86 -7.27 12.53 25.31
CA TYR A 86 -6.40 13.65 25.67
C TYR A 86 -5.35 13.29 26.70
N ALA A 87 -5.72 12.51 27.72
CA ALA A 87 -4.78 12.08 28.76
C ALA A 87 -3.67 11.18 28.18
N MET A 88 -4.01 10.24 27.31
CA MET A 88 -3.03 9.40 26.59
C MET A 88 -2.08 10.23 25.74
N PHE A 89 -2.63 11.17 24.97
CA PHE A 89 -1.84 12.04 24.11
C PHE A 89 -0.86 12.91 24.92
N GLU A 90 -1.32 13.56 25.99
CA GLU A 90 -0.48 14.39 26.85
C GLU A 90 0.58 13.57 27.63
N ALA A 91 0.24 12.36 28.06
CA ALA A 91 1.23 11.43 28.63
C ALA A 91 2.32 11.07 27.60
N GLY A 92 1.94 10.82 26.34
CA GLY A 92 2.88 10.61 25.23
C GLY A 92 3.84 11.80 25.04
N LYS A 93 3.33 13.04 25.15
CA LYS A 93 4.17 14.27 25.11
C LYS A 93 5.16 14.31 26.27
N LEU A 94 4.73 13.96 27.47
CA LEU A 94 5.62 13.91 28.63
C LEU A 94 6.72 12.87 28.45
N TRP A 95 6.41 11.67 27.97
CA TRP A 95 7.39 10.65 27.67
C TRP A 95 8.39 11.09 26.58
N THR A 96 7.91 11.72 25.52
CA THR A 96 8.77 12.28 24.45
C THR A 96 9.72 13.35 25.00
N ASN A 97 9.22 14.23 25.88
CA ASN A 97 10.04 15.28 26.47
C ASN A 97 11.00 14.74 27.52
N LEU A 98 10.60 13.74 28.31
CA LEU A 98 11.49 13.06 29.27
C LEU A 98 12.71 12.46 28.56
N TYR A 99 12.53 11.86 27.39
CA TYR A 99 13.63 11.34 26.57
C TYR A 99 14.76 12.36 26.36
N ARG A 100 14.43 13.65 26.17
CA ARG A 100 15.42 14.72 25.98
C ARG A 100 16.36 14.92 27.16
N TYR A 101 15.99 14.45 28.33
CA TYR A 101 16.78 14.49 29.58
C TYR A 101 17.35 13.12 29.96
N SER A 102 16.64 12.06 29.70
CA SER A 102 17.01 10.71 30.09
C SER A 102 17.86 9.98 29.06
N SER A 103 17.71 10.34 27.77
CA SER A 103 18.25 9.62 26.61
C SER A 103 17.89 8.12 26.58
N ARG A 104 16.90 7.69 27.35
CA ARG A 104 16.47 6.28 27.43
C ARG A 104 15.51 5.95 26.28
N LYS A 105 15.91 5.07 25.38
CA LYS A 105 15.08 4.64 24.25
C LYS A 105 13.69 4.12 24.67
N SER A 106 13.59 3.50 25.86
CA SER A 106 12.32 3.04 26.43
C SER A 106 11.29 4.17 26.60
N ASP A 107 11.73 5.39 26.86
CA ASP A 107 10.81 6.53 27.04
C ASP A 107 10.14 6.90 25.69
N LEU A 108 10.88 6.80 24.58
CA LEU A 108 10.29 6.97 23.25
C LEU A 108 9.34 5.83 22.87
N GLU A 109 9.66 4.58 23.26
CA GLU A 109 8.77 3.45 23.00
C GLU A 109 7.45 3.59 23.77
N MET A 110 7.49 4.08 25.01
CA MET A 110 6.27 4.39 25.78
C MET A 110 5.45 5.49 25.10
N ALA A 111 6.09 6.56 24.60
CA ALA A 111 5.42 7.61 23.86
C ALA A 111 4.75 7.05 22.58
N LEU A 112 5.47 6.26 21.79
CA LEU A 112 4.95 5.63 20.57
C LEU A 112 3.79 4.67 20.87
N CYS A 113 3.86 3.91 21.96
CA CYS A 113 2.78 3.01 22.40
C CYS A 113 1.49 3.82 22.64
N LEU A 114 1.58 4.89 23.44
CA LEU A 114 0.43 5.72 23.77
C LEU A 114 -0.17 6.40 22.53
N TYR A 115 0.67 6.97 21.65
CA TYR A 115 0.17 7.60 20.42
C TYR A 115 -0.49 6.59 19.48
N ARG A 116 0.04 5.36 19.36
CA ARG A 116 -0.61 4.30 18.57
C ARG A 116 -1.94 3.90 19.17
N GLU A 117 -2.04 3.79 20.49
CA GLU A 117 -3.31 3.52 21.16
C GLU A 117 -4.36 4.63 20.90
N VAL A 118 -3.95 5.90 20.87
CA VAL A 118 -4.85 7.01 20.49
C VAL A 118 -5.34 6.82 19.06
N VAL A 119 -4.43 6.58 18.11
CA VAL A 119 -4.78 6.37 16.68
C VAL A 119 -5.69 5.16 16.47
N ASP A 120 -5.51 4.09 17.26
CA ASP A 120 -6.27 2.85 17.09
C ASP A 120 -7.64 2.87 17.79
N LYS A 121 -7.69 3.39 19.02
CA LYS A 121 -8.90 3.36 19.84
C LYS A 121 -9.81 4.58 19.67
N TYR A 122 -9.24 5.74 19.28
CA TYR A 122 -9.94 7.02 19.19
C TYR A 122 -9.84 7.63 17.79
N LYS A 123 -10.10 6.82 16.77
CA LYS A 123 -9.90 7.15 15.35
C LYS A 123 -10.60 8.43 14.90
N GLU A 124 -11.82 8.65 15.40
CA GLU A 124 -12.69 9.78 15.05
C GLU A 124 -12.47 11.00 15.95
N HIS A 125 -11.64 10.87 16.98
CA HIS A 125 -11.36 11.96 17.90
C HIS A 125 -10.38 12.97 17.29
N ASN A 126 -10.64 14.27 17.51
CA ASN A 126 -9.85 15.37 16.95
C ASN A 126 -8.35 15.38 17.31
N ILE A 127 -7.92 14.55 18.25
CA ILE A 127 -6.50 14.42 18.63
C ILE A 127 -5.77 13.29 17.88
N ALA A 128 -6.51 12.45 17.14
CA ALA A 128 -5.93 11.28 16.48
C ALA A 128 -4.94 11.64 15.38
N ASP A 129 -5.20 12.69 14.60
CA ASP A 129 -4.30 13.21 13.58
C ASP A 129 -2.99 13.75 14.20
N ASN A 130 -3.11 14.45 15.33
CA ASN A 130 -1.97 14.94 16.11
C ASN A 130 -1.14 13.78 16.68
N ALA A 131 -1.78 12.71 17.16
CA ALA A 131 -1.08 11.51 17.63
C ALA A 131 -0.34 10.81 16.48
N GLN A 132 -0.97 10.68 15.32
CA GLN A 132 -0.36 10.12 14.11
C GLN A 132 0.86 10.96 13.67
N TYR A 133 0.74 12.30 13.67
CA TYR A 133 1.84 13.20 13.39
C TYR A 133 3.01 13.01 14.37
N ARG A 134 2.73 12.88 15.69
CA ARG A 134 3.76 12.65 16.71
C ARG A 134 4.52 11.35 16.52
N ILE A 135 3.88 10.31 16.03
CA ILE A 135 4.57 9.06 15.66
C ILE A 135 5.62 9.34 14.58
N GLY A 136 5.22 10.00 13.49
CA GLY A 136 6.13 10.39 12.40
C GLY A 136 7.26 11.30 12.88
N GLU A 137 6.95 12.30 13.72
CA GLU A 137 7.92 13.22 14.29
C GLU A 137 8.98 12.52 15.16
N ILE A 138 8.59 11.55 15.98
CA ILE A 138 9.53 10.74 16.79
C ILE A 138 10.47 9.95 15.89
N LEU A 139 9.93 9.30 14.87
CA LEU A 139 10.73 8.53 13.92
C LEU A 139 11.72 9.43 13.17
N TYR A 140 11.29 10.62 12.75
CA TYR A 140 12.13 11.60 12.07
C TYR A 140 13.23 12.16 12.97
N LYS A 141 12.82 12.79 14.10
CA LYS A 141 13.74 13.59 14.93
C LYS A 141 14.66 12.74 15.81
N TYR A 142 14.14 11.65 16.38
CA TYR A 142 14.86 10.91 17.42
C TYR A 142 15.36 9.54 16.97
N LYS A 143 14.57 8.79 16.20
CA LYS A 143 14.96 7.47 15.70
C LYS A 143 15.76 7.53 14.40
N LYS A 144 15.69 8.64 13.66
CA LYS A 144 16.32 8.83 12.34
C LYS A 144 15.90 7.77 11.32
N ASP A 145 14.72 7.19 11.50
CA ASP A 145 14.11 6.30 10.55
C ASP A 145 13.26 7.14 9.58
N PHE A 146 13.93 7.73 8.61
CA PHE A 146 13.34 8.70 7.67
C PHE A 146 12.28 8.06 6.78
N LYS A 147 12.46 6.79 6.39
CA LYS A 147 11.50 6.06 5.56
C LYS A 147 10.20 5.81 6.32
N GLN A 148 10.30 5.23 7.52
CA GLN A 148 9.12 4.97 8.33
C GLN A 148 8.46 6.28 8.81
N ALA A 149 9.25 7.33 9.08
CA ALA A 149 8.74 8.66 9.40
C ALA A 149 7.85 9.20 8.27
N TYR A 150 8.32 9.10 7.02
CA TYR A 150 7.58 9.52 5.85
C TYR A 150 6.23 8.78 5.72
N VAL A 151 6.25 7.45 5.87
CA VAL A 151 5.03 6.62 5.82
C VAL A 151 4.04 7.02 6.93
N GLU A 152 4.52 7.25 8.16
CA GLU A 152 3.62 7.63 9.27
C GLU A 152 3.05 9.03 9.10
N LEU A 153 3.80 9.96 8.50
CA LEU A 153 3.32 11.31 8.18
C LEU A 153 2.32 11.28 7.01
N LEU A 154 2.57 10.47 5.99
CA LEU A 154 1.64 10.28 4.88
C LEU A 154 0.28 9.75 5.35
N LYS A 155 0.27 8.90 6.40
CA LYS A 155 -0.99 8.45 7.04
C LYS A 155 -1.81 9.60 7.61
N VAL A 156 -1.19 10.72 8.03
CA VAL A 156 -1.93 11.91 8.47
C VAL A 156 -2.74 12.47 7.32
N GLU A 157 -2.15 12.62 6.15
CA GLU A 157 -2.85 13.18 4.98
C GLU A 157 -3.98 12.28 4.48
N ILE A 158 -3.76 10.95 4.52
CA ILE A 158 -4.73 9.98 4.01
C ILE A 158 -5.90 9.76 4.98
N LYS A 159 -5.60 9.59 6.28
CA LYS A 159 -6.63 9.29 7.30
C LYS A 159 -7.37 10.52 7.81
N TYR A 160 -6.67 11.67 7.85
CA TYR A 160 -7.16 12.90 8.46
C TYR A 160 -7.01 14.10 7.50
N PRO A 161 -7.68 14.07 6.32
CA PRO A 161 -7.52 15.10 5.28
C PRO A 161 -7.91 16.51 5.73
N HIS A 162 -8.76 16.60 6.76
CA HIS A 162 -9.22 17.87 7.37
C HIS A 162 -8.60 18.13 8.75
N GLY A 163 -7.63 17.31 9.19
CA GLY A 163 -6.97 17.45 10.48
C GLY A 163 -6.01 18.64 10.54
N ASP A 164 -5.87 19.24 11.73
CA ASP A 164 -4.98 20.40 11.94
C ASP A 164 -3.48 20.03 11.90
N ALA A 165 -3.14 18.75 12.08
CA ALA A 165 -1.78 18.24 11.93
C ALA A 165 -1.32 18.11 10.47
N ARG A 166 -2.23 18.16 9.47
CA ARG A 166 -1.93 17.96 8.06
C ARG A 166 -0.84 18.91 7.55
N SER A 167 -1.02 20.22 7.76
CA SER A 167 -0.04 21.23 7.30
C SER A 167 1.35 21.04 7.90
N LYS A 168 1.44 20.56 9.16
CA LYS A 168 2.72 20.24 9.80
C LYS A 168 3.32 18.99 9.19
N SER A 169 2.48 17.99 8.86
CA SER A 169 2.88 16.75 8.22
C SER A 169 3.49 17.01 6.85
N SER A 170 2.81 17.74 5.98
CA SER A 170 3.27 18.10 4.64
C SER A 170 4.64 18.80 4.65
N LYS A 171 4.87 19.72 5.59
CA LYS A 171 6.17 20.39 5.73
C LYS A 171 7.31 19.42 6.06
N VAL A 172 7.08 18.53 7.03
CA VAL A 172 8.11 17.52 7.40
C VAL A 172 8.30 16.49 6.30
N MET A 173 7.25 16.14 5.56
CA MET A 173 7.36 15.25 4.41
C MET A 173 8.23 15.86 3.29
N ALA A 174 8.07 17.13 2.95
CA ALA A 174 8.91 17.81 1.97
C ALA A 174 10.40 17.84 2.39
N GLU A 175 10.68 18.04 3.68
CA GLU A 175 12.06 17.90 4.20
C GLU A 175 12.58 16.47 4.04
N LEU A 176 11.75 15.48 4.36
CA LEU A 176 12.10 14.06 4.25
C LEU A 176 12.33 13.63 2.80
N GLU A 177 11.54 14.09 1.85
CA GLU A 177 11.74 13.87 0.42
C GLU A 177 13.13 14.33 -0.01
N THR A 178 13.52 15.54 0.37
CA THR A 178 14.86 16.06 0.08
C THR A 178 15.96 15.20 0.71
N ILE A 179 15.77 14.71 1.94
CA ILE A 179 16.73 13.85 2.64
C ILE A 179 16.81 12.47 1.95
N LEU A 180 15.67 11.89 1.59
CA LEU A 180 15.57 10.58 0.95
C LEU A 180 16.15 10.62 -0.46
N GLU A 181 15.92 11.69 -1.23
CA GLU A 181 16.53 11.90 -2.55
C GLU A 181 18.05 12.05 -2.45
N LYS A 182 18.54 12.86 -1.52
CA LYS A 182 19.98 12.96 -1.25
C LYS A 182 20.58 11.63 -0.81
N ALA A 183 19.85 10.86 0.01
CA ALA A 183 20.26 9.53 0.44
C ALA A 183 20.29 8.53 -0.73
N LYS A 184 19.32 8.58 -1.66
CA LYS A 184 19.34 7.81 -2.91
C LYS A 184 20.58 8.16 -3.73
N THR A 185 20.86 9.45 -3.93
CA THR A 185 22.03 9.94 -4.68
C THR A 185 23.35 9.57 -3.98
N ALA A 186 23.44 9.78 -2.66
CA ALA A 186 24.62 9.43 -1.86
C ALA A 186 24.82 7.91 -1.70
N TYR A 187 23.72 7.12 -1.71
CA TYR A 187 23.80 5.66 -1.73
C TYR A 187 24.39 5.16 -3.06
N VAL A 188 24.06 5.84 -4.16
CA VAL A 188 24.66 5.61 -5.48
C VAL A 188 26.16 6.01 -5.49
N GLU A 189 26.53 7.07 -4.73
CA GLU A 189 27.92 7.58 -4.71
C GLU A 189 28.81 7.01 -3.59
N LYS A 190 28.25 6.58 -2.47
CA LYS A 190 28.98 6.29 -1.21
C LYS A 190 28.96 4.83 -0.74
N LYS A 191 28.43 3.85 -1.50
CA LYS A 191 28.64 2.44 -1.13
C LYS A 191 29.78 1.77 -1.93
N PRO A 192 31.05 2.02 -1.56
CA PRO A 192 32.08 1.03 -1.75
C PRO A 192 32.20 0.26 -0.43
N LEU A 193 32.17 -1.04 -0.45
CA LEU A 193 32.79 -1.98 0.45
C LEU A 193 32.00 -2.81 1.47
N GLU A 194 30.70 -2.72 1.68
CA GLU A 194 30.09 -3.65 2.65
C GLU A 194 29.18 -4.75 2.10
N SER A 195 28.88 -4.80 0.82
CA SER A 195 28.47 -6.06 0.20
C SER A 195 29.57 -6.54 -0.73
N ARG A 196 30.46 -7.39 -0.25
CA ARG A 196 31.45 -8.15 -1.07
C ARG A 196 30.77 -9.15 -2.01
N ARG A 197 29.45 -9.22 -2.07
CA ARG A 197 28.72 -10.01 -3.05
C ARG A 197 28.40 -9.11 -4.24
N GLN A 198 29.05 -9.37 -5.35
CA GLN A 198 28.72 -8.80 -6.64
C GLN A 198 27.34 -9.29 -7.03
N CYS A 199 26.45 -8.40 -7.48
CA CYS A 199 25.12 -8.76 -7.92
C CYS A 199 25.20 -9.29 -9.36
N LEU A 200 24.44 -10.36 -9.65
CA LEU A 200 24.36 -10.92 -10.98
C LEU A 200 23.03 -10.51 -11.63
N VAL A 201 23.11 -9.86 -12.78
CA VAL A 201 21.97 -9.74 -13.70
C VAL A 201 21.88 -11.05 -14.45
N HIS A 202 20.80 -11.81 -14.23
CA HIS A 202 20.73 -13.19 -14.73
C HIS A 202 19.65 -13.39 -15.77
N ASP A 203 18.68 -12.44 -15.92
CA ASP A 203 17.66 -12.52 -16.97
C ASP A 203 17.12 -11.14 -17.35
N ILE A 204 16.64 -11.00 -18.59
CA ILE A 204 15.92 -9.82 -19.09
C ILE A 204 14.72 -10.31 -19.89
N ARG A 205 13.54 -10.08 -19.34
CA ARG A 205 12.26 -10.52 -19.90
C ARG A 205 11.48 -9.31 -20.40
N HIS A 206 10.62 -9.51 -21.39
CA HIS A 206 9.73 -8.45 -21.83
C HIS A 206 8.36 -9.00 -22.25
N TRP A 207 7.36 -8.13 -22.19
CA TRP A 207 6.01 -8.33 -22.70
C TRP A 207 5.60 -7.06 -23.42
N SER A 208 5.12 -7.16 -24.64
CA SER A 208 4.93 -5.99 -25.48
C SER A 208 3.70 -6.07 -26.38
N THR A 209 3.17 -4.89 -26.67
CA THR A 209 2.18 -4.57 -27.71
C THR A 209 2.63 -3.29 -28.42
N PRO A 210 2.02 -2.90 -29.56
CA PRO A 210 2.37 -1.65 -30.23
C PRO A 210 2.22 -0.37 -29.38
N THR A 211 1.46 -0.42 -28.28
CA THR A 211 1.21 0.75 -27.40
C THR A 211 1.78 0.63 -25.98
N TYR A 212 2.31 -0.55 -25.61
CA TYR A 212 2.85 -0.78 -24.27
C TYR A 212 3.90 -1.89 -24.27
N THR A 213 5.03 -1.63 -23.61
CA THR A 213 6.07 -2.64 -23.37
C THR A 213 6.52 -2.58 -21.93
N ARG A 214 6.55 -3.74 -21.28
CA ARG A 214 7.22 -3.94 -19.98
C ARG A 214 8.51 -4.73 -20.17
N VAL A 215 9.62 -4.19 -19.68
CA VAL A 215 10.91 -4.88 -19.60
C VAL A 215 11.23 -5.10 -18.13
N VAL A 216 11.63 -6.32 -17.78
CA VAL A 216 12.01 -6.71 -16.41
C VAL A 216 13.44 -7.23 -16.43
N VAL A 217 14.28 -6.64 -15.59
CA VAL A 217 15.68 -7.07 -15.38
C VAL A 217 15.75 -7.78 -14.04
N ASP A 218 16.05 -9.07 -14.05
CA ASP A 218 16.14 -9.92 -12.87
C ASP A 218 17.57 -9.91 -12.30
N ILE A 219 17.68 -9.67 -10.99
CA ILE A 219 18.95 -9.49 -10.29
C ILE A 219 18.91 -10.29 -8.98
N ASP A 220 19.97 -10.99 -8.66
CA ASP A 220 20.05 -11.88 -7.48
C ASP A 220 19.94 -11.16 -6.13
N ASN A 221 20.38 -9.90 -6.04
CA ASN A 221 20.35 -9.11 -4.81
C ASN A 221 19.97 -7.64 -5.07
N PRO A 222 19.42 -6.93 -4.07
CA PRO A 222 19.12 -5.51 -4.17
C PRO A 222 20.37 -4.69 -4.51
N VAL A 223 20.22 -3.84 -5.54
CA VAL A 223 21.33 -3.07 -6.12
C VAL A 223 20.89 -1.65 -6.45
N ALA A 224 21.83 -0.71 -6.40
CA ALA A 224 21.57 0.65 -6.85
C ALA A 224 21.60 0.74 -8.39
N TYR A 225 20.71 1.54 -8.95
CA TYR A 225 20.69 1.80 -10.40
C TYR A 225 20.38 3.27 -10.69
N LYS A 226 20.78 3.73 -11.87
CA LYS A 226 20.51 5.09 -12.38
C LYS A 226 19.94 5.02 -13.78
N LYS A 227 18.90 5.81 -14.03
CA LYS A 227 18.28 5.95 -15.35
C LYS A 227 18.75 7.22 -16.05
N ARG A 228 18.86 7.17 -17.37
CA ARG A 228 19.13 8.32 -18.23
C ARG A 228 18.46 8.16 -19.58
N LEU A 229 17.63 9.12 -19.95
CA LEU A 229 17.04 9.19 -21.27
C LEU A 229 17.92 10.07 -22.17
N LEU A 230 18.35 9.53 -23.31
CA LEU A 230 18.96 10.28 -24.41
C LEU A 230 17.92 10.48 -25.50
N LYS A 231 17.65 11.75 -25.81
CA LYS A 231 16.74 12.12 -26.91
C LYS A 231 17.33 11.71 -28.26
N ARG A 232 16.48 11.61 -29.25
CA ARG A 232 16.85 11.30 -30.64
C ARG A 232 17.88 12.31 -31.15
N ASP A 233 18.96 11.81 -31.72
CA ASP A 233 19.98 12.62 -32.40
C ASP A 233 19.78 12.51 -33.90
N LEU A 234 19.20 13.56 -34.48
CA LEU A 234 18.91 13.62 -35.92
C LEU A 234 20.18 13.71 -36.77
N LYS A 235 21.24 14.36 -36.24
CA LYS A 235 22.52 14.51 -36.97
C LYS A 235 23.25 13.17 -37.09
N LEU A 236 23.24 12.38 -36.02
CA LEU A 236 23.90 11.06 -35.99
C LEU A 236 22.94 9.93 -36.36
N LYS A 237 21.71 10.21 -36.78
CA LYS A 237 20.64 9.22 -37.09
C LYS A 237 20.46 8.17 -35.97
N LYS A 238 20.67 8.58 -34.70
CA LYS A 238 20.52 7.69 -33.54
C LYS A 238 19.13 7.83 -32.93
N PRO A 239 18.41 6.73 -32.66
CA PRO A 239 17.10 6.77 -32.00
C PRO A 239 17.21 7.27 -30.55
N SER A 240 16.08 7.62 -29.95
CA SER A 240 16.02 7.83 -28.49
C SER A 240 16.44 6.56 -27.76
N ARG A 241 17.11 6.70 -26.61
CA ARG A 241 17.62 5.55 -25.86
C ARG A 241 17.44 5.77 -24.37
N LEU A 242 16.86 4.81 -23.70
CA LEU A 242 16.78 4.79 -22.25
C LEU A 242 17.87 3.88 -21.70
N PHE A 243 18.78 4.45 -20.89
CA PHE A 243 19.85 3.72 -20.22
C PHE A 243 19.46 3.45 -18.77
N VAL A 244 19.75 2.25 -18.30
CA VAL A 244 19.71 1.88 -16.90
C VAL A 244 21.08 1.32 -16.53
N ASP A 245 21.82 2.09 -15.75
CA ASP A 245 23.13 1.69 -15.20
C ASP A 245 22.92 1.01 -13.85
N ILE A 246 23.27 -0.25 -13.77
CA ILE A 246 23.13 -1.12 -12.59
C ILE A 246 24.52 -1.25 -11.98
N TYR A 247 24.69 -0.67 -10.78
CA TYR A 247 26.00 -0.58 -10.13
C TYR A 247 26.33 -1.83 -9.32
N ASN A 248 27.62 -2.11 -9.18
CA ASN A 248 28.16 -3.28 -8.48
C ASN A 248 27.54 -4.60 -8.98
N ALA A 249 27.34 -4.69 -10.30
CA ALA A 249 26.68 -5.81 -10.95
C ALA A 249 27.52 -6.39 -12.08
N TRP A 250 27.31 -7.68 -12.31
CA TRP A 250 27.85 -8.44 -13.44
C TRP A 250 26.71 -8.97 -14.27
N ILE A 251 26.95 -9.13 -15.57
CA ILE A 251 25.99 -9.73 -16.47
C ILE A 251 26.26 -11.23 -16.60
N SER A 252 25.21 -12.06 -16.55
CA SER A 252 25.34 -13.48 -16.86
C SER A 252 25.76 -13.69 -18.30
N LYS A 253 26.54 -14.73 -18.54
CA LYS A 253 26.94 -15.14 -19.89
C LYS A 253 25.78 -15.65 -20.73
N ASP A 254 24.69 -16.06 -20.09
CA ASP A 254 23.49 -16.62 -20.73
C ASP A 254 22.57 -15.52 -21.27
N ILE A 255 22.78 -14.25 -20.93
CA ILE A 255 21.99 -13.14 -21.42
C ILE A 255 22.46 -12.75 -22.82
N GLU A 256 21.52 -12.77 -23.77
CA GLU A 256 21.76 -12.23 -25.09
C GLU A 256 22.11 -10.74 -25.03
N SER A 257 23.21 -10.34 -25.67
CA SER A 257 23.65 -8.93 -25.70
C SER A 257 22.64 -7.99 -26.37
N SER A 258 21.73 -8.53 -27.19
CA SER A 258 20.69 -7.78 -27.91
C SER A 258 19.44 -8.63 -28.07
N ILE A 259 18.39 -8.27 -27.35
CA ILE A 259 17.06 -8.91 -27.36
C ILE A 259 16.15 -8.10 -28.29
N PRO A 260 15.76 -8.63 -29.47
CA PRO A 260 14.87 -7.93 -30.39
C PRO A 260 13.45 -7.87 -29.81
N ILE A 261 12.84 -6.69 -29.82
CA ILE A 261 11.46 -6.48 -29.34
C ILE A 261 10.56 -6.21 -30.55
N LYS A 262 10.87 -5.18 -31.36
CA LYS A 262 10.22 -4.86 -32.65
C LYS A 262 8.68 -4.69 -32.55
N ASP A 263 8.21 -4.04 -31.51
CA ASP A 263 6.78 -3.83 -31.22
C ASP A 263 6.26 -2.46 -31.68
N GLY A 264 7.11 -1.66 -32.35
CA GLY A 264 6.79 -0.29 -32.76
C GLY A 264 7.14 0.76 -31.69
N LEU A 265 7.33 0.37 -30.43
CA LEU A 265 7.80 1.24 -29.33
C LEU A 265 9.30 1.06 -29.11
N LEU A 266 9.71 -0.17 -28.92
CA LEU A 266 11.09 -0.54 -28.70
C LEU A 266 11.60 -1.40 -29.84
N ARG A 267 12.73 -1.00 -30.40
CA ARG A 267 13.42 -1.80 -31.41
C ARG A 267 14.04 -3.03 -30.78
N ARG A 268 14.69 -2.83 -29.62
CA ARG A 268 15.40 -3.89 -28.87
C ARG A 268 15.79 -3.43 -27.49
N ALA A 269 16.02 -4.39 -26.59
CA ALA A 269 16.77 -4.22 -25.38
C ALA A 269 18.21 -4.73 -25.58
N ARG A 270 19.20 -4.02 -25.07
CA ARG A 270 20.60 -4.44 -25.08
C ARG A 270 21.13 -4.44 -23.65
N ALA A 271 21.93 -5.43 -23.30
CA ALA A 271 22.60 -5.48 -22.02
C ALA A 271 24.07 -5.84 -22.20
N ALA A 272 24.93 -5.14 -21.49
CA ALA A 272 26.37 -5.40 -21.54
C ALA A 272 27.06 -4.97 -20.24
N GLN A 273 28.21 -5.59 -19.95
CA GLN A 273 29.13 -5.10 -18.94
C GLN A 273 29.74 -3.77 -19.44
N TYR A 274 29.28 -2.65 -18.85
CA TYR A 274 29.75 -1.32 -19.25
C TYR A 274 31.16 -1.00 -18.72
N ASN A 275 31.43 -1.43 -17.49
CA ASN A 275 32.74 -1.40 -16.86
C ASN A 275 32.85 -2.52 -15.80
N ARG A 276 33.98 -2.63 -15.10
CA ARG A 276 34.23 -3.72 -14.13
C ARG A 276 33.17 -3.86 -13.01
N LYS A 277 32.29 -2.87 -12.80
CA LYS A 277 31.32 -2.84 -11.70
C LYS A 277 29.94 -2.36 -12.12
N THR A 278 29.69 -2.20 -13.43
CA THR A 278 28.42 -1.65 -13.90
C THR A 278 27.92 -2.45 -15.09
N VAL A 279 26.72 -2.98 -14.98
CA VAL A 279 25.96 -3.49 -16.12
C VAL A 279 25.09 -2.35 -16.65
N ARG A 280 25.08 -2.16 -17.96
CA ARG A 280 24.22 -1.20 -18.64
C ARG A 280 23.18 -1.92 -19.47
N VAL A 281 21.92 -1.64 -19.16
CA VAL A 281 20.76 -2.01 -19.98
C VAL A 281 20.35 -0.80 -20.81
N VAL A 282 20.13 -0.98 -22.10
CA VAL A 282 19.77 0.07 -23.06
C VAL A 282 18.51 -0.35 -23.81
N LEU A 283 17.47 0.44 -23.73
CA LEU A 283 16.30 0.30 -24.58
C LEU A 283 16.44 1.25 -25.78
N ASP A 284 16.51 0.71 -27.00
CA ASP A 284 16.49 1.49 -28.24
C ASP A 284 15.02 1.77 -28.60
N ILE A 285 14.63 3.06 -28.56
CA ILE A 285 13.24 3.51 -28.60
C ILE A 285 12.92 4.03 -30.00
N ASP A 286 11.87 3.47 -30.62
CA ASP A 286 11.34 3.98 -31.90
C ASP A 286 10.25 5.02 -31.66
N ASN A 287 9.28 4.73 -30.76
CA ASN A 287 8.20 5.63 -30.37
C ASN A 287 7.93 5.50 -28.88
N MET A 288 7.84 6.61 -28.15
CA MET A 288 7.56 6.62 -26.72
C MET A 288 6.93 7.95 -26.33
N GLU A 289 5.85 7.88 -25.58
CA GLU A 289 5.23 9.03 -24.92
C GLU A 289 5.75 9.18 -23.50
N ASP A 290 5.71 8.11 -22.70
CA ASP A 290 6.12 8.11 -21.31
C ASP A 290 6.80 6.79 -20.92
N PHE A 291 7.54 6.80 -19.82
CA PHE A 291 8.10 5.60 -19.21
C PHE A 291 8.14 5.68 -17.70
N LYS A 292 7.99 4.53 -17.04
CA LYS A 292 8.12 4.38 -15.59
C LYS A 292 9.16 3.33 -15.26
N ILE A 293 9.99 3.59 -14.24
CA ILE A 293 10.97 2.62 -13.72
C ILE A 293 10.78 2.50 -12.22
N PHE A 294 10.60 1.27 -11.76
CA PHE A 294 10.53 0.93 -10.34
C PHE A 294 11.18 -0.43 -10.11
N HIS A 295 11.33 -0.82 -8.86
CA HIS A 295 11.88 -2.13 -8.54
C HIS A 295 11.00 -2.89 -7.55
N LEU A 296 11.08 -4.21 -7.60
CA LEU A 296 10.42 -5.15 -6.70
C LEU A 296 11.49 -5.95 -5.97
N TYR A 297 11.19 -6.38 -4.75
CA TYR A 297 12.07 -7.20 -3.93
C TYR A 297 11.61 -8.66 -3.93
N ASP A 298 12.52 -9.56 -3.63
CA ASP A 298 12.34 -10.98 -3.37
C ASP A 298 11.65 -11.78 -4.53
N PRO A 299 12.32 -12.07 -5.65
CA PRO A 299 13.67 -11.62 -6.02
C PRO A 299 13.73 -10.15 -6.44
N PHE A 300 14.92 -9.54 -6.41
CA PHE A 300 15.08 -8.16 -6.82
C PHE A 300 14.96 -8.02 -8.34
N ARG A 301 14.06 -7.14 -8.80
CA ARG A 301 13.78 -6.91 -10.23
C ARG A 301 13.66 -5.42 -10.49
N ILE A 302 14.25 -4.96 -11.58
CA ILE A 302 13.98 -3.62 -12.10
C ILE A 302 12.95 -3.75 -13.20
N VAL A 303 11.82 -3.09 -13.03
CA VAL A 303 10.69 -3.07 -13.98
C VAL A 303 10.69 -1.74 -14.71
N ILE A 304 10.64 -1.79 -16.04
CA ILE A 304 10.62 -0.64 -16.93
C ILE A 304 9.36 -0.74 -17.80
N ASP A 305 8.42 0.16 -17.59
CA ASP A 305 7.23 0.31 -18.41
C ASP A 305 7.45 1.42 -19.45
N VAL A 306 7.19 1.14 -20.70
CA VAL A 306 7.26 2.09 -21.81
C VAL A 306 5.89 2.20 -22.45
N GLN A 307 5.43 3.42 -22.69
CA GLN A 307 4.14 3.72 -23.32
C GLN A 307 4.39 4.43 -24.65
N GLY A 308 3.63 4.01 -25.68
CA GLY A 308 3.55 4.69 -26.96
C GLY A 308 2.36 5.64 -27.02
N LYS A 309 2.37 6.52 -28.01
CA LYS A 309 1.21 7.34 -28.33
C LYS A 309 0.04 6.42 -28.70
N ALA A 310 -1.14 6.69 -28.17
CA ALA A 310 -2.35 6.11 -28.73
C ALA A 310 -2.46 6.56 -30.20
N GLU A 311 -2.62 5.61 -31.14
CA GLU A 311 -2.99 5.99 -32.51
C GLU A 311 -4.32 6.74 -32.43
N GLU A 312 -4.30 8.03 -32.75
CA GLU A 312 -5.51 8.77 -33.04
C GLU A 312 -6.15 8.08 -34.26
N ILE A 313 -7.28 7.41 -34.05
CA ILE A 313 -8.16 7.06 -35.18
C ILE A 313 -8.59 8.42 -35.75
N GLU A 314 -8.07 8.77 -36.91
CA GLU A 314 -8.49 9.96 -37.65
C GLU A 314 -10.01 9.88 -37.96
N THR A 315 -10.80 10.40 -37.03
CA THR A 315 -12.14 10.88 -37.38
C THR A 315 -11.96 12.32 -37.83
N SER A 316 -12.10 12.52 -39.13
CA SER A 316 -12.06 13.83 -39.81
C SER A 316 -13.06 14.81 -39.16
N GLY A 317 -12.58 15.70 -38.31
CA GLY A 317 -13.36 16.77 -37.67
C GLY A 317 -12.44 17.94 -37.29
N LYS A 318 -12.70 19.08 -37.90
CA LYS A 318 -11.96 20.34 -37.91
C LYS A 318 -11.35 20.75 -36.56
N ARG A 319 -10.06 21.09 -36.57
CA ARG A 319 -9.31 21.70 -35.45
C ARG A 319 -9.81 23.12 -35.17
N VAL A 320 -10.03 23.40 -33.90
CA VAL A 320 -10.09 24.74 -33.30
C VAL A 320 -8.73 25.00 -32.60
N PRO A 321 -8.07 26.14 -32.80
CA PRO A 321 -6.74 26.38 -32.24
C PRO A 321 -6.80 26.71 -30.75
N GLU A 322 -6.05 25.97 -29.94
CA GLU A 322 -5.81 26.28 -28.52
C GLU A 322 -4.71 27.32 -28.34
N LYS A 323 -5.00 28.31 -27.47
CA LYS A 323 -4.04 29.27 -26.95
C LYS A 323 -3.19 28.65 -25.83
N PRO A 324 -1.93 29.10 -25.63
CA PRO A 324 -1.06 28.58 -24.57
C PRO A 324 -1.58 28.99 -23.19
N ALA A 325 -1.68 28.03 -22.28
CA ALA A 325 -2.00 28.28 -20.89
C ALA A 325 -0.71 28.52 -20.07
N GLU A 326 -0.72 29.58 -19.29
CA GLU A 326 0.31 29.97 -18.32
C GLU A 326 0.39 28.97 -17.14
N GLU A 327 1.63 28.77 -16.67
CA GLU A 327 1.92 28.02 -15.44
C GLU A 327 1.30 28.74 -14.22
N GLN A 328 0.30 28.10 -13.60
CA GLN A 328 -0.15 28.48 -12.25
C GLN A 328 -0.54 27.26 -11.42
N ASP A 329 0.14 27.15 -10.29
CA ASP A 329 -0.19 26.44 -9.04
C ASP A 329 -0.85 25.04 -9.09
N ILE A 330 0.00 24.02 -9.03
CA ILE A 330 -0.37 22.60 -8.84
C ILE A 330 -0.49 22.26 -7.35
N TYR A 331 -1.43 22.90 -6.65
CA TYR A 331 -1.91 22.40 -5.35
C TYR A 331 -3.39 22.78 -5.21
N LEU A 332 -4.29 21.76 -5.10
CA LEU A 332 -5.71 21.88 -4.80
C LEU A 332 -6.71 21.77 -5.98
N ASN A 333 -6.63 20.71 -6.80
CA ASN A 333 -7.80 20.33 -7.61
C ASN A 333 -7.84 18.85 -7.98
N ASN A 334 -7.66 17.94 -7.00
CA ASN A 334 -7.71 16.49 -7.24
C ASN A 334 -9.13 15.91 -7.46
N GLU A 335 -10.16 16.72 -7.50
CA GLU A 335 -11.52 16.25 -7.84
C GLU A 335 -11.87 16.40 -9.33
N LYS A 336 -11.06 17.05 -10.16
CA LYS A 336 -11.39 17.39 -11.55
C LYS A 336 -10.65 16.63 -12.64
N GLU A 337 -9.66 15.84 -12.36
CA GLU A 337 -9.05 14.98 -13.37
C GLU A 337 -9.74 13.60 -13.42
N MET A 338 -10.98 13.57 -13.85
CA MET A 338 -11.59 12.32 -14.30
C MET A 338 -10.82 11.81 -15.52
N SER A 339 -10.59 10.47 -15.60
CA SER A 339 -9.91 9.88 -16.75
C SER A 339 -10.60 10.29 -18.06
N LEU A 340 -9.83 10.43 -19.13
CA LEU A 340 -10.36 10.79 -20.46
C LEU A 340 -11.46 9.81 -20.92
N ALA A 341 -11.36 8.54 -20.50
CA ALA A 341 -12.41 7.53 -20.73
C ALA A 341 -13.74 7.90 -20.05
N LYS A 342 -13.69 8.44 -18.80
CA LYS A 342 -14.85 9.02 -18.12
C LYS A 342 -15.43 10.20 -18.91
N GLN A 343 -14.56 11.12 -19.34
CA GLN A 343 -14.99 12.33 -20.06
C GLN A 343 -15.63 12.02 -21.44
N LEU A 344 -15.26 10.91 -22.07
CA LEU A 344 -15.76 10.50 -23.38
C LEU A 344 -16.95 9.52 -23.31
N GLY A 345 -17.48 9.19 -22.11
CA GLY A 345 -18.60 8.26 -21.96
C GLY A 345 -18.29 6.82 -22.38
N LEU A 346 -17.02 6.45 -22.41
CA LEU A 346 -16.56 5.10 -22.73
C LEU A 346 -16.78 4.22 -21.50
N GLY A 347 -17.83 3.41 -21.50
CA GLY A 347 -18.15 2.43 -20.47
C GLY A 347 -17.09 1.33 -20.35
N VAL A 348 -17.11 0.58 -19.24
CA VAL A 348 -16.29 -0.63 -19.06
C VAL A 348 -16.68 -1.67 -20.10
N ARG A 349 -15.71 -2.14 -20.87
CA ARG A 349 -15.89 -3.13 -21.96
C ARG A 349 -15.05 -4.38 -21.77
N SER A 350 -13.86 -4.24 -21.17
CA SER A 350 -12.89 -5.33 -20.98
C SER A 350 -12.43 -5.41 -19.53
N ILE A 351 -12.50 -6.61 -18.95
CA ILE A 351 -12.14 -6.89 -17.56
C ILE A 351 -11.13 -8.03 -17.53
N VAL A 352 -9.96 -7.77 -16.96
CA VAL A 352 -8.98 -8.83 -16.69
C VAL A 352 -9.19 -9.36 -15.28
N ILE A 353 -9.36 -10.68 -15.19
CA ILE A 353 -9.49 -11.42 -13.94
C ILE A 353 -8.19 -12.19 -13.71
N ASP A 354 -7.61 -11.99 -12.53
CA ASP A 354 -6.36 -12.62 -12.15
C ASP A 354 -6.59 -13.66 -11.03
N PRO A 355 -6.66 -14.95 -11.35
CA PRO A 355 -6.65 -15.98 -10.30
C PRO A 355 -5.26 -16.05 -9.68
N GLY A 356 -5.13 -15.67 -8.41
CA GLY A 356 -3.87 -15.68 -7.66
C GLY A 356 -3.16 -17.02 -7.72
N HIS A 357 -1.84 -17.03 -7.44
CA HIS A 357 -1.02 -18.24 -7.37
C HIS A 357 -1.02 -19.06 -8.68
N GLY A 358 -0.77 -20.38 -8.58
CA GLY A 358 -0.77 -21.31 -9.73
C GLY A 358 0.54 -22.08 -9.89
N GLY A 359 0.48 -23.25 -10.53
CA GLY A 359 1.61 -24.14 -10.75
C GLY A 359 2.28 -24.56 -9.44
N LYS A 360 3.56 -24.23 -9.30
CA LYS A 360 4.39 -24.52 -8.11
C LYS A 360 3.98 -23.74 -6.85
N ASP A 361 3.18 -22.69 -6.98
CA ASP A 361 2.69 -21.86 -5.87
C ASP A 361 1.24 -22.26 -5.54
N PRO A 362 1.00 -23.04 -4.47
CA PRO A 362 -0.34 -23.43 -4.08
C PRO A 362 -1.15 -22.30 -3.42
N GLY A 363 -0.52 -21.20 -3.03
CA GLY A 363 -1.09 -20.24 -2.11
C GLY A 363 -1.28 -20.80 -0.70
N ALA A 364 -2.26 -20.32 0.02
CA ALA A 364 -2.63 -20.87 1.32
C ALA A 364 -3.32 -22.23 1.18
N ILE A 365 -3.15 -23.08 2.21
CA ILE A 365 -3.75 -24.42 2.25
C ILE A 365 -4.66 -24.51 3.48
N GLY A 366 -5.91 -24.87 3.24
CA GLY A 366 -6.92 -25.06 4.27
C GLY A 366 -6.75 -26.36 5.07
N PRO A 367 -7.49 -26.52 6.17
CA PRO A 367 -7.35 -27.67 7.07
C PRO A 367 -7.74 -29.01 6.43
N ASN A 368 -8.54 -29.01 5.38
CA ASN A 368 -8.93 -30.20 4.61
C ASN A 368 -8.09 -30.42 3.34
N GLY A 369 -6.97 -29.68 3.19
CA GLY A 369 -6.11 -29.78 2.01
C GLY A 369 -6.56 -28.92 0.81
N LEU A 370 -7.64 -28.13 0.94
CA LEU A 370 -8.11 -27.20 -0.09
C LEU A 370 -7.02 -26.16 -0.35
N ARG A 371 -6.60 -26.00 -1.60
CA ARG A 371 -5.54 -25.05 -2.00
C ARG A 371 -6.15 -23.78 -2.55
N GLU A 372 -5.61 -22.65 -2.18
CA GLU A 372 -6.04 -21.33 -2.65
C GLU A 372 -6.07 -21.24 -4.19
N LYS A 373 -4.98 -21.67 -4.84
CA LYS A 373 -4.87 -21.63 -6.31
C LYS A 373 -6.02 -22.31 -7.04
N ASP A 374 -6.57 -23.42 -6.46
CA ASP A 374 -7.67 -24.18 -7.07
C ASP A 374 -9.00 -23.45 -6.89
N VAL A 375 -9.24 -22.90 -5.69
CA VAL A 375 -10.44 -22.12 -5.35
C VAL A 375 -10.56 -20.90 -6.24
N VAL A 376 -9.49 -20.08 -6.32
CA VAL A 376 -9.54 -18.83 -7.10
C VAL A 376 -9.57 -19.08 -8.60
N PHE A 377 -8.98 -20.18 -9.07
CA PHE A 377 -9.06 -20.57 -10.47
C PHE A 377 -10.48 -21.01 -10.85
N LYS A 378 -11.14 -21.78 -10.01
CA LYS A 378 -12.55 -22.14 -10.21
C LYS A 378 -13.44 -20.93 -10.20
N LEU A 379 -13.27 -20.04 -9.21
CA LEU A 379 -14.02 -18.79 -9.12
C LEU A 379 -13.79 -17.90 -10.34
N SER A 380 -12.56 -17.79 -10.84
CA SER A 380 -12.25 -16.93 -11.99
C SER A 380 -13.02 -17.33 -13.26
N LYS A 381 -13.21 -18.63 -13.48
CA LYS A 381 -14.01 -19.15 -14.61
C LYS A 381 -15.50 -18.82 -14.44
N LEU A 382 -16.05 -19.01 -13.23
CA LEU A 382 -17.43 -18.67 -12.92
C LEU A 382 -17.67 -17.16 -13.07
N LEU A 383 -16.74 -16.33 -12.56
CA LEU A 383 -16.82 -14.89 -12.64
C LEU A 383 -16.74 -14.41 -14.09
N ALA A 384 -15.79 -14.95 -14.88
CA ALA A 384 -15.65 -14.59 -16.30
C ALA A 384 -16.91 -14.93 -17.11
N HIS A 385 -17.52 -16.08 -16.87
CA HIS A 385 -18.77 -16.46 -17.50
C HIS A 385 -19.89 -15.47 -17.14
N LYS A 386 -20.06 -15.20 -15.85
CA LYS A 386 -21.11 -14.34 -15.34
C LYS A 386 -20.96 -12.88 -15.77
N ILE A 387 -19.73 -12.35 -15.86
CA ILE A 387 -19.47 -11.00 -16.39
C ILE A 387 -19.90 -10.89 -17.86
N ARG A 388 -19.59 -11.91 -18.68
CA ARG A 388 -19.99 -11.92 -20.09
C ARG A 388 -21.51 -11.98 -20.27
N GLU A 389 -22.19 -12.79 -19.47
CA GLU A 389 -23.66 -12.92 -19.52
C GLU A 389 -24.37 -11.67 -19.00
N ASP A 390 -24.05 -11.23 -17.78
CA ASP A 390 -24.81 -10.22 -17.07
C ASP A 390 -24.41 -8.78 -17.46
N LEU A 391 -23.10 -8.53 -17.76
CA LEU A 391 -22.57 -7.19 -18.05
C LEU A 391 -22.21 -6.99 -19.54
N ARG A 392 -22.18 -8.07 -20.33
CA ARG A 392 -21.75 -8.07 -21.74
C ARG A 392 -20.34 -7.47 -21.94
N CYS A 393 -19.47 -7.63 -20.94
CA CYS A 393 -18.07 -7.22 -21.00
C CYS A 393 -17.20 -8.39 -21.46
N GLU A 394 -16.16 -8.09 -22.24
CA GLU A 394 -15.11 -9.05 -22.56
C GLU A 394 -14.32 -9.39 -21.31
N THR A 395 -13.88 -10.64 -21.19
CA THR A 395 -13.10 -11.08 -20.05
C THR A 395 -11.86 -11.85 -20.48
N VAL A 396 -10.72 -11.51 -19.89
CA VAL A 396 -9.46 -12.22 -20.07
C VAL A 396 -8.99 -12.73 -18.72
N LEU A 397 -8.57 -14.00 -18.63
CA LEU A 397 -7.92 -14.57 -17.45
C LEU A 397 -6.41 -14.44 -17.61
N THR A 398 -5.71 -14.02 -16.55
CA THR A 398 -4.23 -13.95 -16.59
C THR A 398 -3.60 -15.33 -16.76
N ARG A 399 -4.24 -16.40 -16.25
CA ARG A 399 -3.92 -17.81 -16.53
C ARG A 399 -5.19 -18.60 -16.83
N THR A 400 -5.09 -19.53 -17.76
CA THR A 400 -6.19 -20.38 -18.22
C THR A 400 -6.05 -21.84 -17.75
N ASP A 401 -4.95 -22.14 -17.09
CA ASP A 401 -4.58 -23.45 -16.55
C ASP A 401 -3.87 -23.32 -15.18
N ASP A 402 -3.30 -24.41 -14.65
CA ASP A 402 -2.52 -24.41 -13.39
C ASP A 402 -1.06 -24.02 -13.63
N THR A 403 -0.82 -22.85 -14.25
CA THR A 403 0.51 -22.29 -14.50
C THR A 403 0.87 -21.23 -13.49
N PHE A 404 2.12 -21.19 -13.04
CA PHE A 404 2.66 -20.11 -12.23
C PHE A 404 2.94 -18.88 -13.09
N LEU A 405 2.40 -17.72 -12.68
CA LEU A 405 2.73 -16.44 -13.30
C LEU A 405 3.40 -15.51 -12.27
N PRO A 406 4.54 -14.90 -12.62
CA PRO A 406 5.14 -13.84 -11.81
C PRO A 406 4.18 -12.65 -11.66
N LEU A 407 4.24 -11.97 -10.49
CA LEU A 407 3.29 -10.88 -10.16
C LEU A 407 3.31 -9.75 -11.20
N GLU A 408 4.51 -9.36 -11.67
CA GLU A 408 4.69 -8.31 -12.68
C GLU A 408 4.10 -8.68 -14.06
N ARG A 409 3.98 -9.97 -14.38
CA ARG A 409 3.37 -10.43 -15.62
C ARG A 409 1.85 -10.27 -15.62
N ARG A 410 1.22 -10.41 -14.46
CA ARG A 410 -0.25 -10.33 -14.31
C ARG A 410 -0.78 -8.96 -14.71
N THR A 411 -0.22 -7.87 -14.19
CA THR A 411 -0.57 -6.51 -14.61
C THR A 411 -0.07 -6.16 -16.01
N ALA A 412 1.03 -6.78 -16.47
CA ALA A 412 1.46 -6.61 -17.87
C ALA A 412 0.39 -7.13 -18.84
N ILE A 413 -0.20 -8.32 -18.58
CA ILE A 413 -1.31 -8.86 -19.37
C ILE A 413 -2.48 -7.86 -19.39
N ALA A 414 -2.92 -7.36 -18.23
CA ALA A 414 -4.02 -6.39 -18.17
C ALA A 414 -3.74 -5.11 -18.96
N ASN A 415 -2.51 -4.61 -18.92
CA ASN A 415 -2.10 -3.44 -19.71
C ASN A 415 -2.03 -3.72 -21.21
N MET A 416 -1.57 -4.91 -21.60
CA MET A 416 -1.51 -5.34 -23.01
C MET A 416 -2.91 -5.49 -23.62
N GLU A 417 -3.84 -6.07 -22.85
CA GLU A 417 -5.25 -6.22 -23.24
C GLU A 417 -6.03 -4.89 -23.22
N LYS A 418 -5.38 -3.78 -22.81
CA LYS A 418 -6.03 -2.47 -22.64
C LYS A 418 -7.29 -2.57 -21.77
N ALA A 419 -7.25 -3.42 -20.74
CA ALA A 419 -8.39 -3.67 -19.88
C ALA A 419 -8.89 -2.40 -19.19
N ASP A 420 -10.19 -2.29 -19.01
CA ASP A 420 -10.83 -1.21 -18.26
C ASP A 420 -10.80 -1.46 -16.76
N LEU A 421 -10.82 -2.72 -16.33
CA LEU A 421 -10.71 -3.13 -14.91
C LEU A 421 -9.76 -4.32 -14.75
N PHE A 422 -9.08 -4.37 -13.62
CA PHE A 422 -8.27 -5.52 -13.18
C PHE A 422 -8.72 -6.01 -11.81
N ILE A 423 -9.04 -7.32 -11.71
CA ILE A 423 -9.55 -7.93 -10.48
C ILE A 423 -8.72 -9.16 -10.15
N SER A 424 -7.89 -9.08 -9.12
CA SER A 424 -7.13 -10.20 -8.57
C SER A 424 -7.94 -10.91 -7.47
N LEU A 425 -8.00 -12.24 -7.52
CA LEU A 425 -8.79 -13.08 -6.62
C LEU A 425 -7.87 -13.89 -5.71
N HIS A 426 -8.13 -13.82 -4.40
CA HIS A 426 -7.36 -14.47 -3.36
C HIS A 426 -8.23 -15.04 -2.24
N THR A 427 -7.66 -15.91 -1.42
CA THR A 427 -8.24 -16.35 -0.14
C THR A 427 -7.27 -16.08 0.99
N ASN A 428 -7.71 -15.36 1.99
CA ASN A 428 -6.89 -14.98 3.12
C ASN A 428 -6.50 -16.19 3.99
N ALA A 429 -5.39 -16.06 4.70
CA ALA A 429 -4.96 -17.05 5.69
C ALA A 429 -4.41 -16.37 6.95
N HIS A 430 -4.73 -16.92 8.10
CA HIS A 430 -4.27 -16.39 9.38
C HIS A 430 -3.88 -17.51 10.35
N LYS A 431 -2.88 -17.25 11.22
CA LYS A 431 -2.44 -18.21 12.25
C LYS A 431 -3.55 -18.57 13.25
N TYR A 432 -4.47 -17.65 13.53
CA TYR A 432 -5.65 -17.91 14.36
C TYR A 432 -6.79 -18.38 13.47
N ARG A 433 -7.21 -19.63 13.63
CA ARG A 433 -8.30 -20.25 12.86
C ARG A 433 -9.68 -19.59 13.07
N SER A 434 -9.81 -18.71 14.07
CA SER A 434 -11.01 -17.89 14.29
C SER A 434 -11.12 -16.68 13.38
N ALA A 435 -10.04 -16.32 12.65
CA ALA A 435 -10.09 -15.25 11.66
C ALA A 435 -11.05 -15.64 10.54
N GLN A 436 -11.95 -14.71 10.17
CA GLN A 436 -12.97 -14.92 9.14
C GLN A 436 -13.39 -13.59 8.52
N GLY A 437 -13.99 -13.64 7.34
CA GLY A 437 -14.61 -12.51 6.65
C GLY A 437 -14.01 -12.21 5.30
N ILE A 438 -14.65 -11.31 4.59
CA ILE A 438 -14.25 -10.84 3.26
C ILE A 438 -13.70 -9.42 3.34
N GLU A 439 -12.73 -9.11 2.51
CA GLU A 439 -12.12 -7.79 2.42
C GLU A 439 -11.65 -7.51 0.99
N THR A 440 -11.70 -6.25 0.57
CA THR A 440 -11.27 -5.85 -0.76
C THR A 440 -10.18 -4.80 -0.65
N TYR A 441 -9.09 -4.99 -1.38
CA TYR A 441 -7.91 -4.14 -1.35
C TYR A 441 -7.75 -3.34 -2.65
N PHE A 442 -7.20 -2.14 -2.52
CA PHE A 442 -6.65 -1.36 -3.63
C PHE A 442 -5.20 -0.95 -3.32
N LEU A 443 -4.44 -0.59 -4.35
CA LEU A 443 -3.04 -0.20 -4.20
C LEU A 443 -2.91 1.11 -3.46
N ASN A 444 -2.23 1.11 -2.33
CA ASN A 444 -1.80 2.30 -1.57
C ASN A 444 -0.86 1.88 -0.43
N VAL A 445 -0.40 2.84 0.39
CA VAL A 445 0.33 2.53 1.62
C VAL A 445 -0.56 1.76 2.61
N ALA A 446 0.00 0.75 3.26
CA ALA A 446 -0.74 0.01 4.29
C ALA A 446 -0.94 0.87 5.55
N LEU A 447 -2.20 1.00 5.99
CA LEU A 447 -2.56 1.85 7.14
C LEU A 447 -2.50 1.10 8.47
N ASP A 448 -2.45 -0.23 8.44
CA ASP A 448 -2.46 -1.09 9.62
C ASP A 448 -1.54 -2.31 9.45
N GLU A 449 -1.24 -2.98 10.56
CA GLU A 449 -0.33 -4.14 10.57
C GLU A 449 -0.91 -5.36 9.85
N HIS A 450 -2.23 -5.53 9.85
CA HIS A 450 -2.89 -6.63 9.15
C HIS A 450 -2.66 -6.52 7.63
N SER A 451 -2.94 -5.34 7.06
CA SER A 451 -2.72 -5.05 5.63
C SER A 451 -1.24 -5.17 5.24
N MET A 452 -0.32 -4.73 6.14
CA MET A 452 1.12 -4.89 5.95
C MET A 452 1.55 -6.36 5.93
N ASN A 453 1.01 -7.17 6.84
CA ASN A 453 1.33 -8.61 6.91
C ASN A 453 0.82 -9.34 5.68
N LEU A 454 -0.40 -9.03 5.24
CA LEU A 454 -0.99 -9.65 4.06
C LEU A 454 -0.19 -9.28 2.81
N ALA A 455 0.11 -8.00 2.60
CA ALA A 455 0.93 -7.58 1.45
C ALA A 455 2.33 -8.24 1.46
N ALA A 456 2.95 -8.39 2.62
CA ALA A 456 4.24 -9.06 2.73
C ALA A 456 4.14 -10.55 2.32
N LYS A 457 3.04 -11.22 2.68
CA LYS A 457 2.78 -12.61 2.33
C LYS A 457 2.53 -12.77 0.82
N GLU A 458 1.59 -12.01 0.27
CA GLU A 458 1.20 -12.10 -1.14
C GLU A 458 2.33 -11.65 -2.10
N ASN A 459 3.15 -10.69 -1.66
CA ASN A 459 4.34 -10.28 -2.41
C ASN A 459 5.54 -11.25 -2.22
N ALA A 460 5.41 -12.29 -1.39
CA ALA A 460 6.50 -13.19 -0.99
C ALA A 460 7.75 -12.44 -0.48
N THR A 461 7.56 -11.38 0.32
CA THR A 461 8.62 -10.46 0.75
C THR A 461 8.56 -10.14 2.24
N SER A 462 9.59 -9.46 2.76
CA SER A 462 9.64 -9.03 4.16
C SER A 462 8.84 -7.74 4.39
N LYS A 463 8.33 -7.54 5.60
CA LYS A 463 7.70 -6.26 6.02
C LYS A 463 8.64 -5.07 5.83
N LYS A 464 9.95 -5.26 5.98
CA LYS A 464 10.94 -4.21 5.77
C LYS A 464 10.96 -3.76 4.31
N ASN A 465 10.96 -4.71 3.37
CA ASN A 465 10.93 -4.42 1.95
C ASN A 465 9.62 -3.77 1.53
N ILE A 466 8.49 -4.16 2.13
CA ILE A 466 7.20 -3.47 1.96
C ILE A 466 7.29 -2.01 2.44
N SER A 467 7.90 -1.75 3.59
CA SER A 467 8.09 -0.37 4.08
C SER A 467 8.97 0.45 3.13
N ASP A 468 10.04 -0.14 2.58
CA ASP A 468 10.90 0.51 1.59
C ASP A 468 10.14 0.82 0.29
N LEU A 469 9.28 -0.09 -0.16
CA LEU A 469 8.42 0.10 -1.32
C LEU A 469 7.40 1.24 -1.09
N GLN A 470 6.80 1.35 0.09
CA GLN A 470 5.81 2.40 0.37
C GLN A 470 6.37 3.82 0.18
N VAL A 471 7.66 4.02 0.42
CA VAL A 471 8.34 5.31 0.15
C VAL A 471 8.40 5.62 -1.35
N ILE A 472 8.56 4.58 -2.18
CA ILE A 472 8.66 4.71 -3.64
C ILE A 472 7.26 4.85 -4.27
N LEU A 473 6.25 4.24 -3.67
CA LEU A 473 4.87 4.30 -4.17
C LEU A 473 4.32 5.72 -4.27
N ASN A 474 4.83 6.67 -3.47
CA ASN A 474 4.37 8.05 -3.55
C ASN A 474 4.55 8.65 -4.95
N ASP A 475 5.67 8.37 -5.61
CA ASP A 475 5.91 8.79 -7.01
C ASP A 475 4.97 8.08 -8.00
N LEU A 476 4.42 6.91 -7.64
CA LEU A 476 3.49 6.13 -8.45
C LEU A 476 2.02 6.47 -8.16
N MET A 477 1.74 7.10 -7.00
CA MET A 477 0.40 7.40 -6.50
C MET A 477 -0.22 8.68 -7.07
N LEU A 478 0.52 9.48 -7.80
CA LEU A 478 0.02 10.70 -8.48
C LEU A 478 -0.97 10.38 -9.62
N ASN A 479 -1.45 9.15 -9.74
CA ASN A 479 -2.39 8.73 -10.77
C ASN A 479 -3.83 8.70 -10.24
N THR A 480 -4.76 9.28 -11.00
CA THR A 480 -6.23 9.27 -10.87
C THR A 480 -6.84 7.89 -10.55
N LYS A 481 -6.16 6.81 -10.89
CA LYS A 481 -6.62 5.43 -10.77
C LYS A 481 -6.74 4.87 -9.35
N ILE A 482 -6.10 5.48 -8.35
CA ILE A 482 -6.26 5.08 -6.94
C ILE A 482 -7.67 5.39 -6.45
N PHE A 483 -8.23 6.54 -6.79
CA PHE A 483 -9.60 6.91 -6.44
C PHE A 483 -10.61 6.00 -7.13
N GLU A 484 -10.40 5.71 -8.42
CA GLU A 484 -11.23 4.79 -9.19
C GLU A 484 -11.14 3.37 -8.62
N SER A 485 -9.94 2.89 -8.28
CA SER A 485 -9.73 1.59 -7.64
C SER A 485 -10.41 1.50 -6.27
N ARG A 486 -10.34 2.57 -5.47
CA ARG A 486 -11.04 2.65 -4.18
C ARG A 486 -12.55 2.61 -4.35
N SER A 487 -13.08 3.31 -5.34
CA SER A 487 -14.52 3.30 -5.66
C SER A 487 -14.95 1.91 -6.09
N LEU A 488 -14.23 1.29 -7.04
CA LEU A 488 -14.48 -0.10 -7.48
C LEU A 488 -14.44 -1.07 -6.29
N ALA A 489 -13.42 -0.98 -5.42
CA ALA A 489 -13.31 -1.82 -4.24
C ALA A 489 -14.52 -1.69 -3.31
N LYS A 490 -15.05 -0.46 -3.13
CA LYS A 490 -16.23 -0.18 -2.30
C LYS A 490 -17.48 -0.86 -2.87
N PHE A 491 -17.72 -0.72 -4.16
CA PHE A 491 -18.89 -1.33 -4.81
C PHE A 491 -18.79 -2.85 -4.82
N VAL A 492 -17.61 -3.42 -5.10
CA VAL A 492 -17.40 -4.89 -5.07
C VAL A 492 -17.57 -5.44 -3.65
N GLN A 493 -17.02 -4.78 -2.62
CA GLN A 493 -17.21 -5.20 -1.22
C GLN A 493 -18.70 -5.19 -0.84
N GLN A 494 -19.43 -4.16 -1.23
CA GLN A 494 -20.88 -4.06 -0.95
C GLN A 494 -21.69 -5.12 -1.69
N GLY A 495 -21.37 -5.37 -2.98
CA GLY A 495 -22.02 -6.42 -3.77
C GLY A 495 -21.81 -7.81 -3.16
N LEU A 496 -20.56 -8.13 -2.77
CA LEU A 496 -20.22 -9.38 -2.09
C LEU A 496 -21.03 -9.56 -0.80
N LEU A 497 -21.09 -8.54 0.05
CA LEU A 497 -21.85 -8.61 1.30
C LEU A 497 -23.34 -8.81 1.05
N ARG A 498 -23.92 -8.13 0.05
CA ARG A 498 -25.33 -8.26 -0.32
C ARG A 498 -25.66 -9.70 -0.70
N GLU A 499 -24.91 -10.27 -1.63
CA GLU A 499 -25.15 -11.62 -2.15
C GLU A 499 -24.88 -12.71 -1.10
N LEU A 500 -23.79 -12.62 -0.38
CA LEU A 500 -23.42 -13.63 0.61
C LEU A 500 -24.37 -13.64 1.82
N ARG A 501 -24.87 -12.49 2.26
CA ARG A 501 -25.82 -12.41 3.39
C ARG A 501 -27.19 -12.99 3.10
N GLN A 502 -27.57 -13.15 1.84
CA GLN A 502 -28.80 -13.85 1.46
C GLN A 502 -28.73 -15.35 1.74
N GLY A 503 -27.54 -15.98 1.57
CA GLY A 503 -27.36 -17.41 1.75
C GLY A 503 -26.69 -17.81 3.06
N TYR A 504 -25.98 -16.90 3.73
CA TYR A 504 -25.13 -17.21 4.89
C TYR A 504 -25.35 -16.27 6.07
N LYS A 505 -25.75 -16.79 7.23
CA LYS A 505 -26.10 -16.00 8.43
C LYS A 505 -24.92 -15.24 9.06
N LYS A 506 -23.69 -15.70 8.87
CA LYS A 506 -22.48 -15.09 9.50
C LYS A 506 -21.45 -14.77 8.41
N VAL A 507 -21.62 -13.62 7.76
CA VAL A 507 -20.63 -13.04 6.84
C VAL A 507 -20.04 -11.82 7.50
N ARG A 508 -18.76 -11.90 7.88
CA ARG A 508 -18.05 -10.79 8.51
C ARG A 508 -17.51 -9.86 7.44
N ASP A 509 -17.94 -8.63 7.52
CA ASP A 509 -17.36 -7.55 6.72
C ASP A 509 -16.06 -7.07 7.37
N ARG A 510 -14.96 -7.11 6.62
CA ARG A 510 -13.68 -6.53 7.01
C ARG A 510 -13.39 -5.22 6.28
N GLY A 511 -14.28 -4.84 5.35
CA GLY A 511 -14.28 -3.57 4.65
C GLY A 511 -13.28 -3.48 3.51
N VAL A 512 -13.23 -2.27 2.96
CA VAL A 512 -12.25 -1.88 1.95
C VAL A 512 -10.96 -1.44 2.64
N ARG A 513 -9.84 -1.96 2.17
CA ARG A 513 -8.52 -1.71 2.73
C ARG A 513 -7.54 -1.32 1.63
N GLN A 514 -6.34 -0.95 2.03
CA GLN A 514 -5.27 -0.60 1.12
C GLN A 514 -3.94 -1.20 1.56
N ALA A 515 -3.16 -1.64 0.56
CA ALA A 515 -1.82 -2.18 0.80
C ALA A 515 -0.98 -2.17 -0.50
N PRO A 516 0.35 -2.22 -0.41
CA PRO A 516 1.24 -2.19 -1.55
C PRO A 516 1.42 -3.59 -2.17
N PHE A 517 0.37 -4.13 -2.75
CA PHE A 517 0.42 -5.40 -3.47
C PHE A 517 1.17 -5.27 -4.80
N TYR A 518 2.19 -6.08 -5.01
CA TYR A 518 2.98 -6.09 -6.25
C TYR A 518 2.12 -6.36 -7.49
N VAL A 519 1.13 -7.24 -7.34
CA VAL A 519 0.19 -7.59 -8.41
C VAL A 519 -0.67 -6.41 -8.88
N LEU A 520 -0.79 -5.34 -8.10
CA LEU A 520 -1.52 -4.13 -8.49
C LEU A 520 -0.59 -3.00 -8.98
N ILE A 521 0.72 -3.12 -8.75
CA ILE A 521 1.69 -2.09 -9.15
C ILE A 521 1.83 -2.07 -10.68
N GLY A 522 1.72 -0.87 -11.25
CA GLY A 522 1.85 -0.66 -12.69
C GLY A 522 0.59 -0.98 -13.50
N ALA A 523 -0.54 -1.28 -12.85
CA ALA A 523 -1.84 -1.34 -13.52
C ALA A 523 -2.23 0.05 -14.04
N LYS A 524 -2.66 0.13 -15.29
CA LYS A 524 -3.09 1.36 -15.96
C LYS A 524 -4.59 1.64 -15.84
N MET A 525 -5.34 0.72 -15.28
CA MET A 525 -6.77 0.74 -15.07
C MET A 525 -7.09 0.66 -13.56
N PRO A 526 -8.32 0.92 -13.12
CA PRO A 526 -8.77 0.61 -11.77
C PRO A 526 -8.50 -0.86 -11.44
N ALA A 527 -7.77 -1.11 -10.35
CA ALA A 527 -7.26 -2.42 -9.99
C ALA A 527 -7.51 -2.73 -8.51
N ILE A 528 -8.07 -3.91 -8.24
CA ILE A 528 -8.39 -4.38 -6.89
C ILE A 528 -7.92 -5.83 -6.67
N LEU A 529 -7.71 -6.18 -5.40
CA LEU A 529 -7.51 -7.54 -4.94
C LEU A 529 -8.63 -7.90 -3.95
N VAL A 530 -9.29 -9.02 -4.19
CA VAL A 530 -10.46 -9.46 -3.42
C VAL A 530 -10.12 -10.71 -2.63
N GLU A 531 -10.21 -10.62 -1.30
CA GLU A 531 -10.07 -11.71 -0.35
C GLU A 531 -11.45 -12.27 -0.02
N ILE A 532 -11.79 -13.40 -0.61
CA ILE A 532 -13.15 -13.96 -0.60
C ILE A 532 -13.49 -14.79 0.66
N GLY A 533 -12.60 -14.85 1.62
CA GLY A 533 -12.73 -15.57 2.89
C GLY A 533 -11.39 -16.10 3.38
N TYR A 534 -11.37 -16.64 4.60
CA TYR A 534 -10.17 -17.20 5.22
C TYR A 534 -10.12 -18.71 5.03
N ILE A 535 -9.25 -19.18 4.14
CA ILE A 535 -9.11 -20.63 3.86
C ILE A 535 -8.66 -21.44 5.09
N THR A 536 -8.01 -20.78 6.06
CA THR A 536 -7.59 -21.40 7.34
C THR A 536 -8.70 -21.51 8.38
N ASN A 537 -9.86 -20.85 8.17
CA ASN A 537 -11.03 -20.97 9.03
C ASN A 537 -11.89 -22.16 8.59
N SER A 538 -12.22 -23.09 9.48
CA SER A 538 -12.92 -24.32 9.13
C SER A 538 -14.29 -24.11 8.48
N ILE A 539 -15.04 -23.07 8.92
CA ILE A 539 -16.35 -22.76 8.35
C ILE A 539 -16.21 -22.17 6.96
N GLU A 540 -15.30 -21.19 6.79
CA GLU A 540 -15.07 -20.56 5.49
C GLU A 540 -14.35 -21.50 4.53
N ASN A 541 -13.48 -22.38 4.99
CA ASN A 541 -12.87 -23.42 4.18
C ASN A 541 -13.91 -24.34 3.53
N ASN A 542 -14.90 -24.79 4.30
CA ASN A 542 -15.99 -25.60 3.75
C ASN A 542 -16.83 -24.82 2.72
N ARG A 543 -17.08 -23.53 2.97
CA ARG A 543 -17.77 -22.65 2.02
C ARG A 543 -16.96 -22.48 0.73
N LEU A 544 -15.67 -22.18 0.85
CA LEU A 544 -14.74 -21.98 -0.28
C LEU A 544 -14.62 -23.24 -1.17
N GLY A 545 -14.86 -24.43 -0.62
CA GLY A 545 -14.96 -25.67 -1.38
C GLY A 545 -16.31 -25.90 -2.09
N SER A 546 -17.32 -25.06 -1.82
CA SER A 546 -18.68 -25.22 -2.35
C SER A 546 -18.91 -24.38 -3.61
N ASP A 547 -19.51 -24.98 -4.63
CA ASP A 547 -19.90 -24.31 -5.87
C ASP A 547 -20.96 -23.24 -5.63
N GLU A 548 -21.89 -23.48 -4.69
CA GLU A 548 -22.88 -22.51 -4.31
C GLU A 548 -22.24 -21.24 -3.75
N TYR A 549 -21.26 -21.40 -2.84
CA TYR A 549 -20.57 -20.24 -2.27
C TYR A 549 -19.81 -19.45 -3.35
N LEU A 550 -19.05 -20.14 -4.19
CA LEU A 550 -18.29 -19.51 -5.28
C LEU A 550 -19.22 -18.84 -6.30
N GLY A 551 -20.38 -19.44 -6.60
CA GLY A 551 -21.40 -18.85 -7.45
C GLY A 551 -21.96 -17.53 -6.88
N ARG A 552 -22.23 -17.49 -5.55
CA ARG A 552 -22.67 -16.26 -4.86
C ARG A 552 -21.54 -15.21 -4.78
N VAL A 553 -20.29 -15.62 -4.58
CA VAL A 553 -19.14 -14.71 -4.65
C VAL A 553 -19.05 -14.08 -6.03
N ALA A 554 -19.13 -14.89 -7.09
CA ALA A 554 -19.12 -14.38 -8.47
C ALA A 554 -20.27 -13.40 -8.71
N ALA A 555 -21.50 -13.73 -8.28
CA ALA A 555 -22.66 -12.85 -8.39
C ALA A 555 -22.44 -11.53 -7.63
N GLY A 556 -21.88 -11.59 -6.44
CA GLY A 556 -21.59 -10.41 -5.63
C GLY A 556 -20.56 -9.48 -6.27
N ILE A 557 -19.50 -10.04 -6.87
CA ILE A 557 -18.50 -9.24 -7.62
C ILE A 557 -19.16 -8.59 -8.83
N VAL A 558 -19.97 -9.32 -9.61
CA VAL A 558 -20.71 -8.79 -10.77
C VAL A 558 -21.67 -7.67 -10.36
N THR A 559 -22.46 -7.87 -9.30
CA THR A 559 -23.33 -6.83 -8.73
C THR A 559 -22.55 -5.57 -8.35
N GLY A 560 -21.37 -5.74 -7.77
CA GLY A 560 -20.48 -4.62 -7.43
C GLY A 560 -19.95 -3.89 -8.65
N ILE A 561 -19.50 -4.62 -9.68
CA ILE A 561 -19.03 -4.05 -10.95
C ILE A 561 -20.15 -3.29 -11.65
N ASP A 562 -21.35 -3.88 -11.74
CA ASP A 562 -22.51 -3.23 -12.35
C ASP A 562 -22.86 -1.91 -11.63
N SER A 563 -22.85 -1.93 -10.30
CA SER A 563 -23.06 -0.72 -9.49
C SER A 563 -21.99 0.34 -9.74
N TYR A 564 -20.73 -0.06 -9.87
CA TYR A 564 -19.62 0.82 -10.21
C TYR A 564 -19.78 1.44 -11.61
N ILE A 565 -20.15 0.65 -12.61
CA ILE A 565 -20.41 1.11 -13.98
C ILE A 565 -21.57 2.11 -13.99
N LYS A 566 -22.65 1.83 -13.26
CA LYS A 566 -23.79 2.73 -13.13
C LYS A 566 -23.41 4.06 -12.46
N ASP A 567 -22.60 4.02 -11.41
CA ASP A 567 -22.08 5.23 -10.74
C ASP A 567 -21.24 6.08 -11.69
N LEU A 568 -20.39 5.43 -12.50
CA LEU A 568 -19.65 6.11 -13.55
C LEU A 568 -20.58 6.84 -14.53
N ASN A 569 -21.67 6.21 -14.94
CA ASN A 569 -22.63 6.74 -15.92
C ASN A 569 -23.55 7.82 -15.35
N LEU A 570 -23.92 7.75 -14.06
CA LEU A 570 -24.77 8.75 -13.39
C LEU A 570 -24.04 10.08 -13.17
N THR A 571 -22.76 10.04 -12.92
CA THR A 571 -21.93 11.25 -12.79
C THR A 571 -21.87 12.05 -14.11
N TYR A 572 -22.25 11.43 -15.25
CA TYR A 572 -22.34 12.09 -16.56
C TYR A 572 -23.68 12.77 -16.87
N LYS A 573 -24.76 12.38 -16.21
CA LYS A 573 -26.10 12.94 -16.49
C LYS A 573 -26.47 14.12 -15.59
N GLY A 574 -25.64 14.47 -14.63
CA GLY A 574 -25.90 15.52 -13.63
C GLY A 574 -24.94 16.73 -13.71
N GLY A 575 -24.17 16.89 -14.80
CA GLY A 575 -23.25 18.03 -15.00
C GLY A 575 -23.73 18.93 -16.13
#